data_280f646f04ca4777c50b3e543a85abaa
#
_entry.id   280f646f04ca4777c50b3e543a85abaa
#
_cell.length_a   1.000
_cell.length_b   1.000
_cell.length_c   1.000
_cell.angle_alpha   90.00
_cell.angle_beta   90.00
_cell.angle_gamma   90.00
#
_symmetry.space_group_name_H-M   'P 1'
#
loop_
_entity.id
_entity.type
_entity.pdbx_description
1 polymer ?
#
loop_
_entity_poly.entity_id
_entity_poly.type
_entity_poly.pdbx_seq_one_letter_code
_entity_poly.pdbx_strand_id
1 'polypeptide(L)'
;SKLTRGEACYRAAVALRDKGYAPDLILAHPGWGESLFLRDVWADAKLGLYCELYHLADWPHLDFDPEFASRTPETEPLRLRLKNLNNHLHFDAAHAGVSPTRFQADTFPQAFRDRITVCHDGIDTGKARPLPDVRLKVEGTGDLTRDDEVITFVNRNLEPYRGYHVFMRALPRLLRDRPNARVLIVGDDGVSYGRRPPEGQTWKQIFIDEVRGQIPEADWARVHFLGRLPYGQFLRLLQISRVHVYLSYPFVLSWSLLEAMSCGAAVVAADTAPVREVIRHDETGRLVDFFDGASLMEAVCALLEDAEARQRLGRNARALIRARYDLHAICLPRQVDWVNDLFSG
;
A
#
# COMPACT_ATOMS: atom_id res chain seq x y z
N SER A 1 13.79 -11.36 -17.64
CA SER A 1 14.60 -10.93 -16.47
C SER A 1 14.75 -9.40 -16.46
N LYS A 2 15.27 -8.82 -15.35
CA LYS A 2 15.60 -7.38 -15.27
C LYS A 2 16.65 -6.98 -16.31
N LEU A 3 17.64 -7.83 -16.53
CA LEU A 3 18.67 -7.62 -17.56
C LEU A 3 18.07 -7.55 -18.97
N THR A 4 17.18 -8.46 -19.32
CA THR A 4 16.49 -8.46 -20.63
C THR A 4 15.74 -7.17 -20.89
N ARG A 5 15.09 -6.61 -19.84
CA ARG A 5 14.40 -5.31 -19.95
C ARG A 5 15.42 -4.18 -20.12
N GLY A 6 16.48 -4.15 -19.32
CA GLY A 6 17.56 -3.19 -19.45
C GLY A 6 18.18 -3.16 -20.83
N GLU A 7 18.49 -4.34 -21.40
CA GLU A 7 19.02 -4.47 -22.77
C GLU A 7 18.02 -3.96 -23.83
N ALA A 8 16.72 -4.24 -23.65
CA ALA A 8 15.70 -3.75 -24.59
C ALA A 8 15.61 -2.23 -24.54
N CYS A 9 15.62 -1.63 -23.34
CA CYS A 9 15.61 -0.18 -23.15
C CYS A 9 16.90 0.46 -23.66
N TYR A 10 18.05 -0.17 -23.44
CA TYR A 10 19.34 0.29 -23.99
C TYR A 10 19.30 0.40 -25.51
N ARG A 11 18.83 -0.65 -26.22
CA ARG A 11 18.71 -0.62 -27.70
C ARG A 11 17.77 0.48 -28.18
N ALA A 12 16.64 0.67 -27.48
CA ALA A 12 15.69 1.75 -27.78
C ALA A 12 16.33 3.14 -27.54
N ALA A 13 17.08 3.29 -26.47
CA ALA A 13 17.77 4.52 -26.12
C ALA A 13 18.87 4.87 -27.15
N VAL A 14 19.66 3.89 -27.60
CA VAL A 14 20.64 4.07 -28.69
C VAL A 14 19.95 4.55 -29.97
N ALA A 15 18.84 3.94 -30.36
CA ALA A 15 18.08 4.34 -31.54
C ALA A 15 17.49 5.79 -31.42
N LEU A 16 17.17 6.22 -30.21
CA LEU A 16 16.74 7.62 -29.95
C LEU A 16 17.93 8.59 -30.03
N ARG A 17 19.06 8.25 -29.40
CA ARG A 17 20.28 9.05 -29.47
C ARG A 17 20.75 9.25 -30.92
N ASP A 18 20.72 8.20 -31.72
CA ASP A 18 21.13 8.25 -33.14
C ASP A 18 20.19 9.13 -33.99
N LYS A 19 18.98 9.42 -33.48
CA LYS A 19 18.03 10.41 -34.03
C LYS A 19 18.20 11.81 -33.42
N GLY A 20 19.23 12.04 -32.60
CA GLY A 20 19.54 13.34 -31.99
C GLY A 20 18.81 13.60 -30.64
N TYR A 21 18.14 12.60 -30.05
CA TYR A 21 17.52 12.78 -28.72
C TYR A 21 18.60 12.68 -27.63
N ALA A 22 18.71 13.73 -26.83
CA ALA A 22 19.63 13.82 -25.70
C ALA A 22 18.88 14.41 -24.47
N PRO A 23 18.50 13.60 -23.49
CA PRO A 23 17.85 14.09 -22.28
C PRO A 23 18.87 14.72 -21.33
N ASP A 24 18.49 15.80 -20.66
CA ASP A 24 19.28 16.39 -19.58
C ASP A 24 19.10 15.60 -18.26
N LEU A 25 17.92 14.96 -18.11
CA LEU A 25 17.55 14.25 -16.89
C LEU A 25 16.87 12.91 -17.22
N ILE A 26 17.23 11.89 -16.43
CA ILE A 26 16.61 10.57 -16.40
C ILE A 26 16.01 10.37 -15.00
N LEU A 27 14.70 10.19 -14.93
CA LEU A 27 14.03 9.75 -13.69
C LEU A 27 13.66 8.29 -13.82
N ALA A 28 14.12 7.47 -12.88
CA ALA A 28 14.02 6.03 -13.02
C ALA A 28 13.59 5.32 -11.74
N HIS A 29 12.78 4.27 -11.89
CA HIS A 29 12.53 3.30 -10.85
C HIS A 29 13.49 2.12 -11.00
N PRO A 30 14.50 1.96 -10.13
CA PRO A 30 15.57 0.97 -10.32
C PRO A 30 15.07 -0.47 -10.24
N GLY A 31 13.94 -0.69 -9.55
CA GLY A 31 13.42 -2.02 -9.23
C GLY A 31 13.07 -2.91 -10.43
N TRP A 32 12.81 -2.33 -11.58
CA TRP A 32 12.27 -3.04 -12.76
C TRP A 32 13.33 -3.42 -13.79
N GLY A 33 14.47 -2.70 -13.81
CA GLY A 33 15.61 -2.98 -14.65
C GLY A 33 15.69 -2.17 -15.95
N GLU A 34 14.65 -1.47 -16.35
CA GLU A 34 14.59 -0.70 -17.60
C GLU A 34 15.69 0.36 -17.71
N SER A 35 16.05 0.98 -16.60
CA SER A 35 17.03 2.08 -16.53
C SER A 35 18.48 1.64 -16.35
N LEU A 36 18.76 0.34 -16.27
CA LEU A 36 20.09 -0.18 -15.91
C LEU A 36 21.23 0.41 -16.74
N PHE A 37 21.03 0.61 -18.05
CA PHE A 37 22.08 1.01 -18.99
C PHE A 37 21.82 2.36 -19.66
N LEU A 38 20.89 3.17 -19.15
CA LEU A 38 20.54 4.45 -19.79
C LEU A 38 21.69 5.47 -19.67
N ARG A 39 22.47 5.40 -18.58
CA ARG A 39 23.66 6.25 -18.41
C ARG A 39 24.80 5.88 -19.36
N ASP A 40 24.85 4.65 -19.86
CA ASP A 40 25.84 4.25 -20.88
C ASP A 40 25.52 4.86 -22.25
N VAL A 41 24.26 5.26 -22.48
CA VAL A 41 23.82 5.93 -23.70
C VAL A 41 23.92 7.44 -23.58
N TRP A 42 23.54 8.01 -22.44
CA TRP A 42 23.50 9.45 -22.14
C TRP A 42 24.31 9.74 -20.88
N ALA A 43 25.64 9.73 -21.04
CA ALA A 43 26.59 9.87 -19.93
C ALA A 43 26.47 11.23 -19.20
N ASP A 44 26.07 12.29 -19.89
CA ASP A 44 25.94 13.63 -19.33
C ASP A 44 24.59 13.88 -18.63
N ALA A 45 23.57 13.04 -18.89
CA ALA A 45 22.27 13.18 -18.28
C ALA A 45 22.36 12.96 -16.76
N LYS A 46 21.68 13.80 -15.97
CA LYS A 46 21.52 13.56 -14.54
C LYS A 46 20.59 12.35 -14.33
N LEU A 47 20.84 11.55 -13.28
CA LEU A 47 20.01 10.38 -12.94
C LEU A 47 19.42 10.55 -11.54
N GLY A 48 18.10 10.65 -11.47
CA GLY A 48 17.32 10.62 -10.25
C GLY A 48 16.61 9.28 -10.09
N LEU A 49 16.62 8.69 -8.89
CA LEU A 49 16.01 7.41 -8.60
C LEU A 49 14.75 7.54 -7.74
N TYR A 50 13.69 6.84 -8.13
CA TYR A 50 12.56 6.58 -7.27
C TYR A 50 12.87 5.38 -6.37
N CYS A 51 13.20 5.66 -5.12
CA CYS A 51 13.67 4.70 -4.13
C CYS A 51 12.50 4.07 -3.39
N GLU A 52 11.83 3.08 -4.02
CA GLU A 52 10.68 2.42 -3.41
C GLU A 52 11.11 1.55 -2.22
N LEU A 53 12.11 0.70 -2.40
CA LEU A 53 12.52 -0.24 -1.37
C LEU A 53 13.88 -0.87 -1.66
N TYR A 54 14.71 -0.98 -0.62
CA TYR A 54 15.90 -1.83 -0.60
C TYR A 54 15.65 -3.03 0.31
N HIS A 55 15.93 -4.24 -0.15
CA HIS A 55 15.63 -5.45 0.58
C HIS A 55 16.77 -5.81 1.55
N LEU A 56 16.57 -5.57 2.83
CA LEU A 56 17.52 -5.96 3.87
C LEU A 56 17.35 -7.44 4.24
N ALA A 57 18.46 -8.12 4.54
CA ALA A 57 18.47 -9.54 4.89
C ALA A 57 17.90 -9.81 6.31
N ASP A 58 18.03 -8.83 7.20
CA ASP A 58 17.56 -8.82 8.57
C ASP A 58 16.26 -8.05 8.78
N TRP A 59 15.52 -7.85 7.69
CA TRP A 59 14.34 -6.99 7.76
C TRP A 59 13.14 -7.67 8.40
N PRO A 60 12.42 -6.94 9.30
CA PRO A 60 11.30 -7.49 10.07
C PRO A 60 10.17 -8.12 9.26
N HIS A 61 10.01 -7.78 7.98
CA HIS A 61 8.91 -8.31 7.16
C HIS A 61 9.12 -9.73 6.64
N LEU A 62 10.37 -10.23 6.63
CA LEU A 62 10.68 -11.53 6.02
C LEU A 62 10.14 -12.71 6.83
N ASP A 63 10.29 -12.62 8.15
CA ASP A 63 9.80 -13.62 9.10
C ASP A 63 8.81 -12.98 10.08
N PHE A 64 8.16 -11.88 9.64
CA PHE A 64 7.19 -11.13 10.45
C PHE A 64 6.04 -12.03 10.87
N ASP A 65 5.58 -12.88 9.96
CA ASP A 65 4.50 -13.81 10.20
C ASP A 65 5.06 -15.25 10.22
N PRO A 66 5.11 -15.88 11.39
CA PRO A 66 5.65 -17.24 11.54
C PRO A 66 4.92 -18.29 10.69
N GLU A 67 3.62 -18.10 10.42
CA GLU A 67 2.82 -19.03 9.61
C GLU A 67 3.27 -19.05 8.14
N PHE A 68 3.81 -17.91 7.67
CA PHE A 68 4.24 -17.72 6.27
C PHE A 68 5.75 -17.46 6.14
N ALA A 69 6.52 -17.73 7.18
CA ALA A 69 7.98 -17.61 7.16
C ALA A 69 8.63 -18.43 6.03
N SER A 70 9.84 -18.04 5.62
CA SER A 70 10.58 -18.72 4.56
C SER A 70 10.84 -20.19 4.92
N ARG A 71 10.65 -21.09 3.94
CA ARG A 71 11.04 -22.51 4.09
C ARG A 71 12.55 -22.75 3.87
N THR A 72 13.26 -21.73 3.40
CA THR A 72 14.70 -21.80 3.11
C THR A 72 15.40 -20.59 3.72
N PRO A 73 15.36 -20.42 5.05
CA PRO A 73 15.89 -19.24 5.71
C PRO A 73 17.38 -19.03 5.44
N GLU A 74 18.15 -20.10 5.24
CA GLU A 74 19.59 -20.04 4.96
C GLU A 74 19.90 -19.44 3.58
N THR A 75 19.01 -19.55 2.60
CA THR A 75 19.22 -19.01 1.24
C THR A 75 18.51 -17.67 1.01
N GLU A 76 17.62 -17.29 1.89
CA GLU A 76 16.84 -16.05 1.76
C GLU A 76 17.72 -14.78 1.71
N PRO A 77 18.78 -14.63 2.53
CA PRO A 77 19.72 -13.51 2.41
C PRO A 77 20.39 -13.42 1.04
N LEU A 78 20.69 -14.57 0.44
CA LEU A 78 21.32 -14.62 -0.90
C LEU A 78 20.34 -14.13 -1.97
N ARG A 79 19.08 -14.57 -1.88
CA ARG A 79 18.01 -14.15 -2.78
C ARG A 79 17.76 -12.64 -2.70
N LEU A 80 17.76 -12.08 -1.48
CA LEU A 80 17.56 -10.63 -1.27
C LEU A 80 18.74 -9.81 -1.80
N ARG A 81 19.96 -10.29 -1.62
CA ARG A 81 21.16 -9.66 -2.21
C ARG A 81 21.05 -9.58 -3.73
N LEU A 82 20.64 -10.69 -4.38
CA LEU A 82 20.39 -10.69 -5.82
C LEU A 82 19.22 -9.78 -6.22
N LYS A 83 18.22 -9.68 -5.37
CA LYS A 83 17.06 -8.77 -5.60
C LYS A 83 17.47 -7.30 -5.59
N ASN A 84 18.53 -6.95 -4.84
CA ASN A 84 19.07 -5.60 -4.75
C ASN A 84 20.13 -5.28 -5.83
N LEU A 85 20.53 -6.25 -6.66
CA LEU A 85 21.59 -6.06 -7.64
C LEU A 85 21.37 -4.82 -8.52
N ASN A 86 20.14 -4.61 -8.97
CA ASN A 86 19.79 -3.43 -9.76
C ASN A 86 19.88 -2.11 -8.98
N ASN A 87 19.60 -2.10 -7.67
CA ASN A 87 19.83 -0.92 -6.85
C ASN A 87 21.32 -0.58 -6.79
N HIS A 88 22.18 -1.57 -6.53
CA HIS A 88 23.63 -1.36 -6.49
C HIS A 88 24.18 -0.84 -7.81
N LEU A 89 23.74 -1.41 -8.95
CA LEU A 89 24.18 -0.95 -10.27
C LEU A 89 23.79 0.49 -10.60
N HIS A 90 22.76 1.03 -9.93
CA HIS A 90 22.35 2.42 -10.12
C HIS A 90 23.06 3.40 -9.18
N PHE A 91 23.46 2.97 -7.96
CA PHE A 91 23.92 3.90 -6.92
C PHE A 91 25.12 4.74 -7.34
N ASP A 92 26.08 4.15 -8.04
CA ASP A 92 27.28 4.86 -8.51
C ASP A 92 26.95 5.90 -9.59
N ALA A 93 25.97 5.61 -10.43
CA ALA A 93 25.56 6.47 -11.52
C ALA A 93 24.49 7.53 -11.12
N ALA A 94 23.78 7.29 -10.00
CA ALA A 94 22.69 8.15 -9.55
C ALA A 94 23.20 9.39 -8.83
N HIS A 95 22.56 10.54 -9.08
CA HIS A 95 22.85 11.82 -8.43
C HIS A 95 22.08 11.95 -7.12
N ALA A 96 20.77 11.62 -7.13
CA ALA A 96 19.92 11.67 -5.96
C ALA A 96 18.79 10.65 -6.05
N GLY A 97 18.07 10.47 -4.94
CA GLY A 97 16.88 9.65 -4.84
C GLY A 97 15.70 10.39 -4.23
N VAL A 98 14.50 9.92 -4.51
CA VAL A 98 13.27 10.30 -3.81
C VAL A 98 12.58 9.03 -3.32
N SER A 99 12.06 9.05 -2.09
CA SER A 99 11.34 7.92 -1.48
C SER A 99 10.04 8.40 -0.86
N PRO A 100 8.94 7.62 -0.98
CA PRO A 100 7.62 8.04 -0.49
C PRO A 100 7.52 8.22 1.02
N THR A 101 8.25 7.40 1.78
CA THR A 101 8.20 7.40 3.25
C THR A 101 9.61 7.33 3.83
N ARG A 102 9.74 7.78 5.09
CA ARG A 102 11.00 7.63 5.83
C ARG A 102 11.36 6.16 6.02
N PHE A 103 10.37 5.34 6.36
CA PHE A 103 10.55 3.89 6.50
C PHE A 103 11.19 3.27 5.25
N GLN A 104 10.67 3.61 4.06
CA GLN A 104 11.21 3.11 2.80
C GLN A 104 12.62 3.65 2.53
N ALA A 105 12.85 4.94 2.73
CA ALA A 105 14.17 5.56 2.57
C ALA A 105 15.23 4.93 3.49
N ASP A 106 14.86 4.66 4.73
CA ASP A 106 15.78 4.12 5.75
C ASP A 106 16.16 2.63 5.50
N THR A 107 15.55 1.98 4.50
CA THR A 107 15.99 0.66 4.05
C THR A 107 17.25 0.71 3.20
N PHE A 108 17.56 1.86 2.60
CA PHE A 108 18.72 2.01 1.71
C PHE A 108 20.03 2.10 2.50
N PRO A 109 21.15 1.60 1.95
CA PRO A 109 22.48 1.73 2.56
C PRO A 109 22.82 3.20 2.85
N GLN A 110 23.48 3.47 3.99
CA GLN A 110 23.78 4.83 4.45
C GLN A 110 24.48 5.68 3.38
N ALA A 111 25.40 5.10 2.63
CA ALA A 111 26.12 5.80 1.55
C ALA A 111 25.20 6.38 0.46
N PHE A 112 24.01 5.80 0.27
CA PHE A 112 23.01 6.32 -0.68
C PHE A 112 21.85 7.01 0.03
N ARG A 113 21.53 6.60 1.27
CA ARG A 113 20.44 7.14 2.09
C ARG A 113 20.53 8.67 2.24
N ASP A 114 21.72 9.20 2.40
CA ASP A 114 21.97 10.63 2.57
C ASP A 114 21.64 11.46 1.31
N ARG A 115 21.51 10.81 0.15
CA ARG A 115 21.09 11.40 -1.12
C ARG A 115 19.58 11.24 -1.40
N ILE A 116 18.83 10.61 -0.46
CA ILE A 116 17.39 10.36 -0.64
C ILE A 116 16.56 11.42 0.06
N THR A 117 15.80 12.18 -0.73
CA THR A 117 14.74 13.06 -0.24
C THR A 117 13.48 12.25 0.06
N VAL A 118 12.87 12.46 1.23
CA VAL A 118 11.59 11.84 1.57
C VAL A 118 10.45 12.74 1.09
N CYS A 119 9.74 12.27 0.07
CA CYS A 119 8.57 12.94 -0.49
C CYS A 119 7.58 11.91 -1.03
N HIS A 120 6.36 11.90 -0.48
CA HIS A 120 5.30 11.00 -0.91
C HIS A 120 4.77 11.39 -2.30
N ASP A 121 4.20 10.40 -3.03
CA ASP A 121 3.62 10.61 -4.36
C ASP A 121 2.42 11.57 -4.35
N GLY A 122 1.75 11.68 -3.20
CA GLY A 122 0.60 12.54 -3.00
C GLY A 122 -0.74 11.85 -3.24
N ILE A 123 -1.76 12.39 -2.58
CA ILE A 123 -3.17 11.99 -2.72
C ILE A 123 -3.95 13.18 -3.28
N ASP A 124 -4.69 12.96 -4.35
CA ASP A 124 -5.62 13.98 -4.87
C ASP A 124 -6.79 14.15 -3.89
N THR A 125 -6.61 15.03 -2.89
CA THR A 125 -7.61 15.28 -1.83
C THR A 125 -8.85 16.00 -2.33
N GLY A 126 -8.83 16.48 -3.57
CA GLY A 126 -9.98 17.01 -4.28
C GLY A 126 -10.91 15.90 -4.78
N LYS A 127 -10.34 14.75 -5.17
CA LYS A 127 -11.07 13.54 -5.56
C LYS A 127 -11.34 12.64 -4.37
N ALA A 128 -10.30 12.23 -3.64
CA ALA A 128 -10.42 11.42 -2.42
C ALA A 128 -10.88 12.31 -1.25
N ARG A 129 -12.18 12.52 -1.12
CA ARG A 129 -12.79 13.38 -0.10
C ARG A 129 -14.12 12.84 0.37
N PRO A 130 -14.60 13.20 1.56
CA PRO A 130 -15.98 12.94 1.95
C PRO A 130 -16.93 13.64 0.99
N LEU A 131 -17.96 12.94 0.56
CA LEU A 131 -19.05 13.51 -0.21
C LEU A 131 -20.37 13.17 0.52
N PRO A 132 -21.32 14.11 0.60
CA PRO A 132 -22.68 13.80 1.04
C PRO A 132 -23.35 12.91 -0.02
N ASP A 133 -24.36 12.17 0.41
CA ASP A 133 -25.29 11.41 -0.45
C ASP A 133 -24.65 10.37 -1.39
N VAL A 134 -23.40 9.96 -1.11
CA VAL A 134 -22.74 8.89 -1.88
C VAL A 134 -23.45 7.58 -1.63
N ARG A 135 -23.72 6.89 -2.72
CA ARG A 135 -24.28 5.54 -2.72
C ARG A 135 -23.38 4.60 -3.52
N LEU A 136 -23.24 3.40 -3.02
CA LEU A 136 -22.57 2.31 -3.72
C LEU A 136 -23.55 1.15 -3.86
N LYS A 137 -23.88 0.82 -5.09
CA LYS A 137 -24.71 -0.34 -5.36
C LYS A 137 -23.86 -1.61 -5.21
N VAL A 138 -24.30 -2.48 -4.32
CA VAL A 138 -23.69 -3.80 -4.08
C VAL A 138 -24.71 -4.87 -4.39
N GLU A 139 -24.35 -5.84 -5.18
CA GLU A 139 -25.25 -6.94 -5.56
C GLU A 139 -25.74 -7.66 -4.29
N GLY A 140 -27.04 -7.94 -4.24
CA GLY A 140 -27.69 -8.62 -3.11
C GLY A 140 -28.02 -7.71 -1.90
N THR A 141 -27.55 -6.45 -1.86
CA THR A 141 -27.84 -5.55 -0.71
C THR A 141 -28.57 -4.25 -1.10
N GLY A 142 -28.59 -3.90 -2.38
CA GLY A 142 -29.06 -2.60 -2.84
C GLY A 142 -28.01 -1.50 -2.70
N ASP A 143 -28.47 -0.24 -2.51
CA ASP A 143 -27.60 0.91 -2.37
C ASP A 143 -27.14 1.04 -0.91
N LEU A 144 -25.83 0.97 -0.68
CA LEU A 144 -25.21 1.25 0.60
C LEU A 144 -24.75 2.71 0.67
N THR A 145 -24.87 3.29 1.84
CA THR A 145 -24.51 4.68 2.16
C THR A 145 -23.59 4.73 3.40
N ARG A 146 -23.18 5.92 3.79
CA ARG A 146 -22.42 6.12 5.03
C ARG A 146 -23.26 5.88 6.30
N ASP A 147 -24.59 5.84 6.18
CA ASP A 147 -25.49 5.56 7.31
C ASP A 147 -25.59 4.06 7.60
N ASP A 148 -25.13 3.21 6.69
CA ASP A 148 -25.00 1.77 6.90
C ASP A 148 -23.72 1.44 7.66
N GLU A 149 -23.71 0.33 8.39
CA GLU A 149 -22.50 -0.18 9.08
C GLU A 149 -21.54 -0.82 8.08
N VAL A 150 -20.96 -0.02 7.18
CA VAL A 150 -20.03 -0.49 6.17
C VAL A 150 -18.62 -0.58 6.72
N ILE A 151 -18.07 -1.77 6.71
CA ILE A 151 -16.66 -2.08 7.01
C ILE A 151 -15.97 -2.42 5.70
N THR A 152 -14.83 -1.80 5.44
CA THR A 152 -14.08 -2.02 4.21
C THR A 152 -12.69 -2.60 4.49
N PHE A 153 -12.28 -3.54 3.65
CA PHE A 153 -10.93 -4.10 3.60
C PHE A 153 -10.47 -4.09 2.14
N VAL A 154 -9.37 -3.39 1.86
CA VAL A 154 -8.94 -3.13 0.48
C VAL A 154 -7.48 -3.47 0.29
N ASN A 155 -7.21 -4.35 -0.67
CA ASN A 155 -5.85 -4.71 -1.10
C ASN A 155 -5.81 -4.93 -2.61
N ARG A 156 -4.62 -4.94 -3.19
CA ARG A 156 -4.44 -5.32 -4.60
C ARG A 156 -4.77 -6.79 -4.80
N ASN A 157 -4.23 -7.64 -3.93
CA ASN A 157 -4.49 -9.07 -3.87
C ASN A 157 -4.80 -9.48 -2.44
N LEU A 158 -5.69 -10.46 -2.27
CA LEU A 158 -6.10 -10.99 -0.96
C LEU A 158 -5.09 -12.04 -0.51
N GLU A 159 -4.01 -11.58 0.13
CA GLU A 159 -2.86 -12.39 0.53
C GLU A 159 -2.46 -12.13 1.98
N PRO A 160 -1.76 -13.08 2.66
CA PRO A 160 -1.32 -12.92 4.05
C PRO A 160 -0.48 -11.67 4.28
N TYR A 161 0.36 -11.29 3.33
CA TYR A 161 1.23 -10.11 3.42
C TYR A 161 0.48 -8.80 3.71
N ARG A 162 -0.79 -8.76 3.37
CA ARG A 162 -1.72 -7.65 3.63
C ARG A 162 -2.77 -8.01 4.69
N GLY A 163 -2.49 -9.00 5.55
CA GLY A 163 -3.31 -9.34 6.70
C GLY A 163 -4.66 -9.96 6.38
N TYR A 164 -4.85 -10.46 5.16
CA TYR A 164 -6.15 -11.01 4.75
C TYR A 164 -6.56 -12.20 5.63
N HIS A 165 -5.65 -13.08 6.00
CA HIS A 165 -5.91 -14.23 6.91
C HIS A 165 -6.35 -13.77 8.31
N VAL A 166 -5.70 -12.75 8.88
CA VAL A 166 -6.07 -12.19 10.19
C VAL A 166 -7.48 -11.60 10.14
N PHE A 167 -7.78 -10.82 9.09
CA PHE A 167 -9.10 -10.25 8.90
C PHE A 167 -10.19 -11.32 8.74
N MET A 168 -9.94 -12.34 7.91
CA MET A 168 -10.90 -13.43 7.71
C MET A 168 -11.15 -14.23 8.98
N ARG A 169 -10.11 -14.56 9.74
CA ARG A 169 -10.23 -15.29 11.03
C ARG A 169 -11.00 -14.50 12.09
N ALA A 170 -10.96 -13.18 12.02
CA ALA A 170 -11.72 -12.31 12.92
C ALA A 170 -13.19 -12.13 12.48
N LEU A 171 -13.51 -12.42 11.23
CA LEU A 171 -14.82 -12.19 10.61
C LEU A 171 -16.00 -12.90 11.31
N PRO A 172 -15.90 -14.17 11.77
CA PRO A 172 -17.01 -14.85 12.45
C PRO A 172 -17.47 -14.09 13.72
N ARG A 173 -16.52 -13.57 14.51
CA ARG A 173 -16.83 -12.75 15.68
C ARG A 173 -17.50 -11.43 15.28
N LEU A 174 -16.94 -10.73 14.31
CA LEU A 174 -17.47 -9.47 13.80
C LEU A 174 -18.94 -9.59 13.38
N LEU A 175 -19.25 -10.58 12.55
CA LEU A 175 -20.61 -10.78 12.02
C LEU A 175 -21.63 -11.14 13.09
N ARG A 176 -21.22 -11.89 14.13
CA ARG A 176 -22.04 -12.22 15.29
C ARG A 176 -22.31 -10.99 16.16
N ASP A 177 -21.26 -10.20 16.47
CA ASP A 177 -21.31 -9.08 17.38
C ASP A 177 -21.98 -7.84 16.72
N ARG A 178 -21.97 -7.77 15.37
CA ARG A 178 -22.55 -6.68 14.57
C ARG A 178 -23.51 -7.20 13.48
N PRO A 179 -24.77 -7.50 13.84
CA PRO A 179 -25.73 -8.11 12.89
C PRO A 179 -26.13 -7.19 11.73
N ASN A 180 -25.92 -5.88 11.86
CA ASN A 180 -26.20 -4.90 10.80
C ASN A 180 -25.00 -4.60 9.91
N ALA A 181 -23.79 -5.06 10.27
CA ALA A 181 -22.60 -4.77 9.51
C ALA A 181 -22.64 -5.38 8.10
N ARG A 182 -22.12 -4.61 7.13
CA ARG A 182 -21.85 -5.03 5.77
C ARG A 182 -20.32 -4.97 5.54
N VAL A 183 -19.73 -6.10 5.20
CA VAL A 183 -18.29 -6.23 5.02
C VAL A 183 -17.98 -6.23 3.52
N LEU A 184 -17.27 -5.22 3.05
CA LEU A 184 -16.91 -5.06 1.65
C LEU A 184 -15.41 -5.30 1.48
N ILE A 185 -15.05 -6.36 0.78
CA ILE A 185 -13.67 -6.81 0.57
C ILE A 185 -13.31 -6.57 -0.90
N VAL A 186 -12.27 -5.76 -1.11
CA VAL A 186 -11.73 -5.44 -2.44
C VAL A 186 -10.34 -6.04 -2.58
N GLY A 187 -10.12 -6.75 -3.65
CA GLY A 187 -8.84 -7.37 -3.99
C GLY A 187 -9.02 -8.52 -4.96
N ASP A 188 -7.93 -8.84 -5.64
CA ASP A 188 -7.87 -9.94 -6.62
C ASP A 188 -7.30 -11.22 -5.97
N ASP A 189 -7.36 -12.32 -6.69
CA ASP A 189 -6.96 -13.65 -6.22
C ASP A 189 -5.46 -13.94 -6.41
N GLY A 190 -4.71 -12.98 -6.94
CA GLY A 190 -3.27 -13.11 -7.20
C GLY A 190 -2.39 -12.96 -5.95
N VAL A 191 -1.09 -12.92 -6.19
CA VAL A 191 -0.05 -12.64 -5.18
C VAL A 191 0.82 -11.50 -5.67
N SER A 192 0.99 -10.47 -4.84
CA SER A 192 1.85 -9.32 -5.15
C SER A 192 3.23 -9.42 -4.52
N TYR A 193 3.29 -9.76 -3.24
CA TYR A 193 4.50 -9.60 -2.42
C TYR A 193 4.84 -10.84 -1.61
N GLY A 194 3.84 -11.55 -1.13
CA GLY A 194 3.99 -12.68 -0.24
C GLY A 194 4.32 -13.99 -0.96
N ARG A 195 4.26 -15.06 -0.19
CA ARG A 195 4.42 -16.42 -0.67
C ARG A 195 3.23 -16.82 -1.53
N ARG A 196 3.48 -17.63 -2.55
CA ARG A 196 2.40 -18.22 -3.36
C ARG A 196 1.63 -19.29 -2.56
N PRO A 197 0.31 -19.40 -2.75
CA PRO A 197 -0.46 -20.51 -2.20
C PRO A 197 -0.03 -21.84 -2.85
N PRO A 198 -0.50 -22.99 -2.34
CA PRO A 198 -0.36 -24.25 -3.02
C PRO A 198 -0.88 -24.21 -4.45
N GLU A 199 -0.35 -25.09 -5.30
CA GLU A 199 -0.73 -25.15 -6.72
C GLU A 199 -2.25 -25.42 -6.86
N GLY A 200 -2.88 -24.68 -7.77
CA GLY A 200 -4.33 -24.77 -8.02
C GLY A 200 -5.21 -24.04 -6.99
N GLN A 201 -4.62 -23.39 -5.98
CA GLN A 201 -5.38 -22.69 -4.93
C GLN A 201 -5.09 -21.17 -4.95
N THR A 202 -5.96 -20.41 -4.28
CA THR A 202 -5.75 -18.99 -4.00
C THR A 202 -5.81 -18.75 -2.48
N TRP A 203 -5.05 -17.75 -1.99
CA TRP A 203 -5.14 -17.37 -0.58
C TRP A 203 -6.56 -16.93 -0.21
N LYS A 204 -7.25 -16.27 -1.13
CA LYS A 204 -8.66 -15.88 -0.92
C LYS A 204 -9.52 -17.09 -0.58
N GLN A 205 -9.46 -18.15 -1.39
CA GLN A 205 -10.29 -19.33 -1.19
C GLN A 205 -9.89 -20.11 0.06
N ILE A 206 -8.59 -20.28 0.33
CA ILE A 206 -8.09 -20.96 1.51
C ILE A 206 -8.69 -20.35 2.78
N PHE A 207 -8.67 -19.03 2.94
CA PHE A 207 -9.19 -18.40 4.15
C PHE A 207 -10.71 -18.25 4.16
N ILE A 208 -11.38 -18.28 3.03
CA ILE A 208 -12.84 -18.47 2.97
C ILE A 208 -13.18 -19.85 3.53
N ASP A 209 -12.55 -20.90 3.03
CA ASP A 209 -12.83 -22.30 3.44
C ASP A 209 -12.53 -22.52 4.93
N GLU A 210 -11.48 -21.87 5.46
CA GLU A 210 -11.11 -21.94 6.88
C GLU A 210 -12.21 -21.42 7.81
N VAL A 211 -12.89 -20.33 7.44
CA VAL A 211 -13.85 -19.66 8.32
C VAL A 211 -15.31 -19.91 7.96
N ARG A 212 -15.59 -20.36 6.73
CA ARG A 212 -16.96 -20.46 6.20
C ARG A 212 -17.88 -21.33 7.08
N GLY A 213 -17.36 -22.43 7.60
CA GLY A 213 -18.12 -23.33 8.48
C GLY A 213 -18.49 -22.75 9.85
N GLN A 214 -17.87 -21.62 10.24
CA GLN A 214 -18.12 -20.94 11.50
C GLN A 214 -19.15 -19.80 11.38
N ILE A 215 -19.59 -19.47 10.14
CA ILE A 215 -20.46 -18.34 9.84
C ILE A 215 -21.78 -18.87 9.28
N PRO A 216 -22.93 -18.60 9.95
CA PRO A 216 -24.26 -18.91 9.42
C PRO A 216 -24.49 -18.30 8.03
N GLU A 217 -25.31 -18.94 7.21
CA GLU A 217 -25.57 -18.47 5.82
C GLU A 217 -26.12 -17.03 5.79
N ALA A 218 -27.05 -16.69 6.69
CA ALA A 218 -27.61 -15.36 6.79
C ALA A 218 -26.55 -14.28 7.11
N ASP A 219 -25.51 -14.64 7.88
CA ASP A 219 -24.42 -13.74 8.22
C ASP A 219 -23.41 -13.65 7.09
N TRP A 220 -23.12 -14.77 6.43
CA TRP A 220 -22.24 -14.78 5.25
C TRP A 220 -22.77 -13.94 4.11
N ALA A 221 -24.09 -13.87 3.92
CA ALA A 221 -24.73 -13.01 2.92
C ALA A 221 -24.42 -11.51 3.09
N ARG A 222 -23.83 -11.11 4.22
CA ARG A 222 -23.39 -9.73 4.50
C ARG A 222 -21.93 -9.46 4.14
N VAL A 223 -21.21 -10.45 3.63
CA VAL A 223 -19.81 -10.38 3.20
C VAL A 223 -19.73 -10.35 1.68
N HIS A 224 -19.21 -9.27 1.13
CA HIS A 224 -19.19 -9.05 -0.31
C HIS A 224 -17.75 -8.93 -0.82
N PHE A 225 -17.36 -9.84 -1.70
CA PHE A 225 -16.08 -9.80 -2.41
C PHE A 225 -16.29 -9.08 -3.75
N LEU A 226 -15.74 -7.88 -3.86
CA LEU A 226 -15.98 -6.98 -4.99
C LEU A 226 -14.93 -7.09 -6.10
N GLY A 227 -13.91 -7.94 -5.92
CA GLY A 227 -12.80 -8.03 -6.87
C GLY A 227 -12.07 -6.70 -7.03
N ARG A 228 -11.62 -6.39 -8.24
CA ARG A 228 -11.04 -5.07 -8.56
C ARG A 228 -12.14 -4.09 -8.93
N LEU A 229 -12.06 -2.90 -8.36
CA LEU A 229 -12.98 -1.81 -8.68
C LEU A 229 -12.33 -0.76 -9.57
N PRO A 230 -13.05 -0.19 -10.53
CA PRO A 230 -12.65 1.06 -11.17
C PRO A 230 -12.46 2.17 -10.13
N TYR A 231 -11.48 3.07 -10.34
CA TYR A 231 -11.07 4.05 -9.33
C TYR A 231 -12.23 4.88 -8.77
N GLY A 232 -13.19 5.30 -9.62
CA GLY A 232 -14.35 6.05 -9.16
C GLY A 232 -15.27 5.25 -8.21
N GLN A 233 -15.42 3.93 -8.43
CA GLN A 233 -16.17 3.05 -7.53
C GLN A 233 -15.39 2.76 -6.24
N PHE A 234 -14.09 2.60 -6.34
CA PHE A 234 -13.21 2.47 -5.19
C PHE A 234 -13.30 3.69 -4.26
N LEU A 235 -13.28 4.91 -4.81
CA LEU A 235 -13.46 6.11 -3.99
C LEU A 235 -14.84 6.15 -3.32
N ARG A 236 -15.92 5.76 -4.03
CA ARG A 236 -17.26 5.66 -3.43
C ARG A 236 -17.28 4.67 -2.27
N LEU A 237 -16.64 3.53 -2.43
CA LEU A 237 -16.50 2.53 -1.36
C LEU A 237 -15.83 3.14 -0.11
N LEU A 238 -14.74 3.87 -0.27
CA LEU A 238 -14.07 4.54 0.86
C LEU A 238 -14.94 5.66 1.47
N GLN A 239 -15.70 6.37 0.63
CA GLN A 239 -16.58 7.45 1.07
C GLN A 239 -17.76 6.96 1.91
N ILE A 240 -18.28 5.75 1.66
CA ILE A 240 -19.33 5.15 2.49
C ILE A 240 -18.80 4.34 3.67
N SER A 241 -17.50 4.09 3.73
CA SER A 241 -16.88 3.29 4.78
C SER A 241 -17.02 3.98 6.14
N ARG A 242 -17.66 3.30 7.10
CA ARG A 242 -17.63 3.74 8.51
C ARG A 242 -16.32 3.41 9.17
N VAL A 243 -15.82 2.19 8.94
CA VAL A 243 -14.54 1.73 9.45
C VAL A 243 -13.77 1.07 8.32
N HIS A 244 -12.56 1.55 8.07
CA HIS A 244 -11.62 0.95 7.13
C HIS A 244 -10.57 0.16 7.89
N VAL A 245 -10.46 -1.13 7.60
CA VAL A 245 -9.43 -2.00 8.18
C VAL A 245 -8.24 -2.06 7.25
N TYR A 246 -7.06 -1.73 7.77
CA TYR A 246 -5.79 -1.77 7.04
C TYR A 246 -4.76 -2.61 7.77
N LEU A 247 -4.50 -3.79 7.27
CA LEU A 247 -3.47 -4.68 7.79
C LEU A 247 -2.35 -4.82 6.77
N SER A 248 -1.12 -4.75 7.22
CA SER A 248 0.06 -4.95 6.38
C SER A 248 1.25 -5.35 7.24
N TYR A 249 2.08 -6.23 6.73
CA TYR A 249 3.43 -6.41 7.26
C TYR A 249 4.17 -5.07 7.22
N PRO A 250 5.26 -4.89 7.99
CA PRO A 250 6.10 -3.69 7.91
C PRO A 250 6.76 -3.59 6.52
N PHE A 251 6.08 -2.94 5.59
CA PHE A 251 6.39 -2.89 4.16
C PHE A 251 5.94 -1.56 3.56
N VAL A 252 6.05 -1.41 2.25
CA VAL A 252 5.59 -0.23 1.49
C VAL A 252 4.16 0.13 1.87
N LEU A 253 3.97 1.38 2.29
CA LEU A 253 2.67 1.93 2.67
C LEU A 253 1.76 2.02 1.44
N SER A 254 0.51 1.54 1.56
CA SER A 254 -0.44 1.59 0.45
C SER A 254 -1.10 2.96 0.34
N TRP A 255 -1.26 3.45 -0.88
CA TRP A 255 -2.05 4.65 -1.13
C TRP A 255 -3.49 4.54 -0.66
N SER A 256 -4.08 3.32 -0.70
CA SER A 256 -5.45 3.09 -0.26
C SER A 256 -5.70 3.49 1.20
N LEU A 257 -4.69 3.34 2.07
CA LEU A 257 -4.77 3.83 3.45
C LEU A 257 -4.94 5.35 3.49
N LEU A 258 -4.09 6.09 2.78
CA LEU A 258 -4.15 7.54 2.76
C LEU A 258 -5.42 8.05 2.06
N GLU A 259 -5.89 7.34 1.04
CA GLU A 259 -7.17 7.65 0.37
C GLU A 259 -8.36 7.41 1.29
N ALA A 260 -8.37 6.33 2.10
CA ALA A 260 -9.40 6.10 3.12
C ALA A 260 -9.40 7.21 4.18
N MET A 261 -8.22 7.58 4.68
CA MET A 261 -8.04 8.72 5.59
C MET A 261 -8.52 10.04 4.96
N SER A 262 -8.20 10.26 3.70
CA SER A 262 -8.64 11.45 2.95
C SER A 262 -10.14 11.48 2.75
N CYS A 263 -10.80 10.34 2.55
CA CYS A 263 -12.25 10.22 2.47
C CYS A 263 -12.94 10.35 3.85
N GLY A 264 -12.18 10.49 4.93
CA GLY A 264 -12.70 10.65 6.29
C GLY A 264 -13.29 9.36 6.88
N ALA A 265 -12.85 8.19 6.40
CA ALA A 265 -13.16 6.93 7.06
C ALA A 265 -12.39 6.85 8.39
N ALA A 266 -13.00 6.27 9.44
CA ALA A 266 -12.24 5.91 10.63
C ALA A 266 -11.42 4.65 10.32
N VAL A 267 -10.13 4.69 10.63
CA VAL A 267 -9.19 3.62 10.29
C VAL A 267 -8.82 2.81 11.52
N VAL A 268 -8.87 1.48 11.40
CA VAL A 268 -8.20 0.53 12.31
C VAL A 268 -7.08 -0.14 11.51
N ALA A 269 -5.86 0.00 11.97
CA ALA A 269 -4.69 -0.46 11.23
C ALA A 269 -3.71 -1.25 12.10
N ALA A 270 -2.93 -2.11 11.45
CA ALA A 270 -1.83 -2.82 12.12
C ALA A 270 -0.77 -1.83 12.63
N ASP A 271 -0.32 -2.03 13.86
CA ASP A 271 0.71 -1.23 14.51
C ASP A 271 2.10 -1.59 13.98
N THR A 272 2.39 -1.20 12.75
CA THR A 272 3.69 -1.43 12.09
C THR A 272 4.39 -0.11 11.80
N ALA A 273 5.72 -0.16 11.67
CA ALA A 273 6.54 1.04 11.52
C ALA A 273 6.08 1.99 10.38
N PRO A 274 5.80 1.51 9.14
CA PRO A 274 5.32 2.40 8.08
C PRO A 274 3.94 3.01 8.37
N VAL A 275 3.06 2.29 9.08
CA VAL A 275 1.73 2.78 9.44
C VAL A 275 1.81 3.88 10.49
N ARG A 276 2.73 3.78 11.45
CA ARG A 276 2.99 4.82 12.47
C ARG A 276 3.47 6.14 11.88
N GLU A 277 3.95 6.18 10.65
CA GLU A 277 4.29 7.45 10.00
C GLU A 277 3.06 8.30 9.68
N VAL A 278 1.90 7.67 9.46
CA VAL A 278 0.66 8.35 9.03
C VAL A 278 -0.47 8.23 10.05
N ILE A 279 -0.46 7.21 10.91
CA ILE A 279 -1.48 7.05 11.95
C ILE A 279 -0.88 7.26 13.33
N ARG A 280 -1.51 8.18 14.09
CA ARG A 280 -1.33 8.34 15.52
C ARG A 280 -2.52 7.70 16.22
N HIS A 281 -2.23 6.77 17.14
CA HIS A 281 -3.26 6.04 17.87
C HIS A 281 -4.24 6.97 18.58
N ASP A 282 -5.54 6.73 18.41
CA ASP A 282 -6.67 7.53 18.93
C ASP A 282 -6.69 9.02 18.54
N GLU A 283 -5.79 9.46 17.66
CA GLU A 283 -5.78 10.81 17.10
C GLU A 283 -6.24 10.82 15.63
N THR A 284 -5.64 9.99 14.77
CA THR A 284 -5.94 9.91 13.33
C THR A 284 -6.37 8.52 12.87
N GLY A 285 -6.45 7.55 13.79
CA GLY A 285 -6.87 6.17 13.60
C GLY A 285 -6.59 5.35 14.84
N ARG A 286 -6.94 4.08 14.81
CA ARG A 286 -6.59 3.11 15.87
C ARG A 286 -5.53 2.15 15.37
N LEU A 287 -4.51 1.93 16.18
CA LEU A 287 -3.47 0.94 15.93
C LEU A 287 -3.72 -0.29 16.81
N VAL A 288 -3.60 -1.48 16.22
CA VAL A 288 -3.77 -2.77 16.88
C VAL A 288 -2.61 -3.69 16.51
N ASP A 289 -2.27 -4.64 17.38
CA ASP A 289 -1.31 -5.67 17.01
C ASP A 289 -1.79 -6.43 15.76
N PHE A 290 -0.88 -6.68 14.82
CA PHE A 290 -1.21 -7.34 13.56
C PHE A 290 -1.80 -8.74 13.76
N PHE A 291 -1.34 -9.47 14.78
CA PHE A 291 -1.73 -10.86 15.07
C PHE A 291 -2.92 -10.96 16.04
N ASP A 292 -3.32 -9.86 16.66
CA ASP A 292 -4.42 -9.83 17.61
C ASP A 292 -5.77 -9.53 16.93
N GLY A 293 -6.37 -10.57 16.35
CA GLY A 293 -7.70 -10.48 15.75
C GLY A 293 -8.80 -10.10 16.76
N ALA A 294 -8.61 -10.35 18.05
CA ALA A 294 -9.57 -9.97 19.08
C ALA A 294 -9.55 -8.45 19.29
N SER A 295 -8.39 -7.85 19.52
CA SER A 295 -8.21 -6.39 19.63
C SER A 295 -8.63 -5.67 18.34
N LEU A 296 -8.37 -6.26 17.16
CA LEU A 296 -8.86 -5.74 15.88
C LEU A 296 -10.39 -5.61 15.90
N MET A 297 -11.10 -6.66 16.29
CA MET A 297 -12.56 -6.64 16.32
C MET A 297 -13.12 -5.70 17.39
N GLU A 298 -12.50 -5.65 18.55
CA GLU A 298 -12.89 -4.71 19.62
C GLU A 298 -12.75 -3.26 19.14
N ALA A 299 -11.65 -2.93 18.47
CA ALA A 299 -11.44 -1.59 17.92
C ALA A 299 -12.47 -1.25 16.82
N VAL A 300 -12.79 -2.20 15.93
CA VAL A 300 -13.80 -2.03 14.88
C VAL A 300 -15.19 -1.84 15.49
N CYS A 301 -15.62 -2.73 16.40
CA CYS A 301 -16.93 -2.65 17.05
C CYS A 301 -17.10 -1.34 17.84
N ALA A 302 -16.10 -0.96 18.63
CA ALA A 302 -16.12 0.29 19.39
C ALA A 302 -16.27 1.52 18.47
N LEU A 303 -15.61 1.54 17.30
CA LEU A 303 -15.77 2.61 16.32
C LEU A 303 -17.13 2.56 15.61
N LEU A 304 -17.76 1.41 15.44
CA LEU A 304 -19.13 1.34 14.91
C LEU A 304 -20.17 1.87 15.90
N GLU A 305 -19.94 1.72 17.20
CA GLU A 305 -20.80 2.20 18.28
C GLU A 305 -20.64 3.70 18.55
N ASP A 306 -19.39 4.16 18.61
CA ASP A 306 -19.07 5.55 18.95
C ASP A 306 -18.97 6.41 17.69
N ALA A 307 -20.08 7.06 17.34
CA ALA A 307 -20.17 7.95 16.19
C ALA A 307 -19.28 9.22 16.36
N GLU A 308 -19.12 9.71 17.59
CA GLU A 308 -18.31 10.89 17.86
C GLU A 308 -16.82 10.61 17.66
N ALA A 309 -16.31 9.50 18.25
CA ALA A 309 -14.94 9.07 18.04
C ALA A 309 -14.67 8.81 16.56
N ARG A 310 -15.58 8.13 15.87
CA ARG A 310 -15.47 7.83 14.44
C ARG A 310 -15.35 9.10 13.60
N GLN A 311 -16.20 10.10 13.86
CA GLN A 311 -16.16 11.39 13.15
C GLN A 311 -14.90 12.19 13.50
N ARG A 312 -14.49 12.20 14.76
CA ARG A 312 -13.26 12.88 15.22
C ARG A 312 -12.04 12.32 14.53
N LEU A 313 -11.86 11.00 14.57
CA LEU A 313 -10.73 10.32 13.91
C LEU A 313 -10.71 10.58 12.40
N GLY A 314 -11.85 10.46 11.73
CA GLY A 314 -11.95 10.71 10.30
C GLY A 314 -11.64 12.17 9.91
N ARG A 315 -12.10 13.16 10.70
CA ARG A 315 -11.75 14.58 10.47
C ARG A 315 -10.25 14.83 10.65
N ASN A 316 -9.66 14.30 11.73
CA ASN A 316 -8.24 14.47 12.00
C ASN A 316 -7.37 13.78 10.96
N ALA A 317 -7.73 12.55 10.55
CA ALA A 317 -7.08 11.82 9.48
C ALA A 317 -7.06 12.63 8.18
N ARG A 318 -8.22 13.13 7.76
CA ARG A 318 -8.32 13.98 6.56
C ARG A 318 -7.49 15.26 6.67
N ALA A 319 -7.52 15.93 7.82
CA ALA A 319 -6.73 17.13 8.07
C ALA A 319 -5.23 16.84 7.90
N LEU A 320 -4.74 15.73 8.46
CA LEU A 320 -3.36 15.26 8.29
C LEU A 320 -3.00 15.05 6.81
N ILE A 321 -3.87 14.31 6.07
CA ILE A 321 -3.61 14.01 4.65
C ILE A 321 -3.54 15.30 3.84
N ARG A 322 -4.46 16.24 4.05
CA ARG A 322 -4.43 17.54 3.36
C ARG A 322 -3.18 18.37 3.69
N ALA A 323 -2.73 18.32 4.93
CA ALA A 323 -1.59 19.12 5.38
C ALA A 323 -0.23 18.57 4.94
N ARG A 324 -0.12 17.24 4.70
CA ARG A 324 1.18 16.58 4.48
C ARG A 324 1.28 15.82 3.16
N TYR A 325 0.14 15.36 2.63
CA TYR A 325 0.09 14.39 1.53
C TYR A 325 -0.80 14.84 0.36
N ASP A 326 -1.29 16.09 0.38
CA ASP A 326 -2.04 16.61 -0.77
C ASP A 326 -1.14 16.64 -2.02
N LEU A 327 -1.63 16.02 -3.10
CA LEU A 327 -0.88 15.90 -4.34
C LEU A 327 -0.51 17.28 -4.91
N HIS A 328 -1.49 18.17 -5.02
CA HIS A 328 -1.31 19.41 -5.75
C HIS A 328 -0.67 20.53 -4.92
N ALA A 329 -1.03 20.61 -3.64
CA ALA A 329 -0.56 21.67 -2.76
C ALA A 329 0.77 21.35 -2.07
N ILE A 330 1.13 20.08 -1.89
CA ILE A 330 2.28 19.65 -1.07
C ILE A 330 3.26 18.78 -1.85
N CYS A 331 2.79 17.59 -2.33
CA CYS A 331 3.72 16.58 -2.81
C CYS A 331 4.28 16.90 -4.18
N LEU A 332 3.45 17.29 -5.15
CA LEU A 332 3.90 17.63 -6.50
C LEU A 332 4.88 18.82 -6.51
N PRO A 333 4.62 19.96 -5.82
CA PRO A 333 5.60 21.04 -5.72
C PRO A 333 6.95 20.55 -5.17
N ARG A 334 6.96 19.77 -4.09
CA ARG A 334 8.20 19.23 -3.51
C ARG A 334 8.93 18.27 -4.44
N GLN A 335 8.21 17.49 -5.23
CA GLN A 335 8.82 16.62 -6.24
C GLN A 335 9.42 17.44 -7.38
N VAL A 336 8.74 18.51 -7.80
CA VAL A 336 9.26 19.45 -8.81
C VAL A 336 10.51 20.16 -8.31
N ASP A 337 10.51 20.62 -7.05
CA ASP A 337 11.70 21.21 -6.41
C ASP A 337 12.87 20.23 -6.41
N TRP A 338 12.63 18.97 -6.00
CA TRP A 338 13.66 17.92 -6.04
C TRP A 338 14.21 17.69 -7.46
N VAL A 339 13.36 17.74 -8.49
CA VAL A 339 13.79 17.64 -9.89
C VAL A 339 14.65 18.85 -10.27
N ASN A 340 14.25 20.06 -9.89
CA ASN A 340 15.00 21.30 -10.17
C ASN A 340 16.37 21.30 -9.48
N ASP A 341 16.44 20.79 -8.26
CA ASP A 341 17.71 20.64 -7.52
C ASP A 341 18.68 19.69 -8.25
N LEU A 342 18.18 18.65 -8.92
CA LEU A 342 19.00 17.78 -9.76
C LEU A 342 19.60 18.48 -10.98
N PHE A 343 18.91 19.49 -11.53
CA PHE A 343 19.45 20.29 -12.63
C PHE A 343 20.53 21.28 -12.16
N SER A 344 20.37 21.79 -10.94
CA SER A 344 21.21 22.90 -10.44
C SER A 344 22.52 22.44 -9.81
N GLY A 345 22.61 21.18 -9.40
CA GLY A 345 23.81 20.53 -8.79
C GLY A 345 24.49 19.57 -9.74
#